data_db6ed91b4d720ce95f5266895ef04ac1
#
_entry.id   db6ed91b4d720ce95f5266895ef04ac1
#
_cell.length_a   1.000
_cell.length_b   1.000
_cell.length_c   1.000
_cell.angle_alpha   90.00
_cell.angle_beta   90.00
_cell.angle_gamma   90.00
#
_symmetry.space_group_name_H-M   'P 1'
#
loop_
_entity.id
_entity.type
_entity.pdbx_description
1 polymer ?
#
loop_
_entity_poly.entity_id
_entity_poly.type
_entity_poly.pdbx_seq_one_letter_code
_entity_poly.pdbx_strand_id
1 'polypeptide(L)'
;MIQEREGFGLMNIYVGNLPFATSDNELRDLFGQVGGVISARVITDRESGRSRGFGFVEMGSNEEAAEAIQRFHGYSLNGRNLTVNEAKPRR
;
A
#
# COMPACT_ATOMS: atom_id res chain seq x y z
N MET A 1 26.05 -0.73 -2.53
CA MET A 1 25.70 -1.33 -2.25
C MET A 1 24.52 -2.07 -2.29
N ILE A 2 24.32 -3.00 -1.70
CA ILE A 2 23.36 -3.82 -1.73
C ILE A 2 22.25 -3.49 -0.91
N GLN A 3 22.37 -2.59 -0.12
CA GLN A 3 21.39 -2.27 0.75
C GLN A 3 20.11 -1.97 0.19
N GLU A 4 20.05 -1.45 -0.92
CA GLU A 4 18.80 -1.11 -1.44
C GLU A 4 17.94 -2.29 -1.59
N ARG A 5 18.48 -3.45 -1.82
CA ARG A 5 17.66 -4.56 -1.95
C ARG A 5 17.05 -4.93 -0.70
N GLU A 6 17.72 -4.76 0.36
CA GLU A 6 17.18 -5.15 1.58
C GLU A 6 16.07 -4.28 2.03
N GLY A 7 16.07 -3.05 1.67
CA GLY A 7 15.02 -2.19 2.08
C GLY A 7 13.76 -2.30 1.29
N PHE A 8 13.86 -2.92 0.11
CA PHE A 8 12.74 -3.00 -0.73
C PHE A 8 11.53 -3.61 -0.10
N GLY A 9 11.67 -4.67 0.58
CA GLY A 9 10.53 -5.38 1.10
C GLY A 9 9.73 -4.54 2.07
N LEU A 10 10.41 -3.76 2.90
CA LEU A 10 9.72 -2.95 3.87
C LEU A 10 9.13 -1.70 3.29
N MET A 11 9.73 -1.19 2.24
CA MET A 11 9.24 0.04 1.66
C MET A 11 8.01 -0.18 0.79
N ASN A 12 7.82 -1.40 0.33
CA ASN A 12 6.66 -1.73 -0.48
C ASN A 12 5.60 -2.40 0.37
N ILE A 13 4.40 -1.89 0.31
CA ILE A 13 3.33 -2.34 1.16
C ILE A 13 2.18 -2.85 0.31
N TYR A 14 1.67 -4.02 0.65
CA TYR A 14 0.48 -4.58 0.00
C TYR A 14 -0.73 -4.12 0.80
N VAL A 15 -1.75 -3.61 0.12
CA VAL A 15 -2.97 -3.17 0.77
C VAL A 15 -4.12 -3.89 0.10
N GLY A 16 -4.76 -4.80 0.83
CA GLY A 16 -5.85 -5.60 0.30
C GLY A 16 -7.18 -5.27 0.93
N ASN A 17 -8.20 -5.85 0.39
CA ASN A 17 -9.58 -5.65 0.84
C ASN A 17 -10.00 -4.19 0.73
N LEU A 18 -9.52 -3.52 -0.33
CA LEU A 18 -9.87 -2.14 -0.56
C LEU A 18 -11.29 -2.03 -1.10
N PRO A 19 -12.01 -0.96 -0.71
CA PRO A 19 -13.27 -0.68 -1.37
C PRO A 19 -13.02 -0.47 -2.85
N PHE A 20 -13.92 -0.92 -3.69
CA PHE A 20 -13.73 -0.81 -5.13
C PHE A 20 -13.64 0.63 -5.61
N ALA A 21 -14.23 1.56 -4.88
CA ALA A 21 -14.20 2.95 -5.29
C ALA A 21 -12.94 3.70 -4.87
N THR A 22 -12.06 3.05 -4.11
CA THR A 22 -10.85 3.72 -3.64
C THR A 22 -9.93 4.02 -4.81
N SER A 23 -9.47 5.25 -4.91
CA SER A 23 -8.58 5.67 -5.99
C SER A 23 -7.13 5.69 -5.52
N ASP A 24 -6.21 5.84 -6.48
CA ASP A 24 -4.79 5.97 -6.15
C ASP A 24 -4.57 7.15 -5.22
N ASN A 25 -5.26 8.26 -5.47
CA ASN A 25 -5.08 9.44 -4.63
C ASN A 25 -5.58 9.23 -3.22
N GLU A 26 -6.67 8.51 -3.07
CA GLU A 26 -7.16 8.22 -1.73
C GLU A 26 -6.20 7.33 -0.97
N LEU A 27 -5.63 6.37 -1.65
CA LEU A 27 -4.68 5.48 -1.04
C LEU A 27 -3.43 6.27 -0.62
N ARG A 28 -2.98 7.15 -1.50
CA ARG A 28 -1.82 7.99 -1.20
C ARG A 28 -2.10 8.89 -0.01
N ASP A 29 -3.28 9.49 0.05
CA ASP A 29 -3.62 10.39 1.14
C ASP A 29 -3.68 9.65 2.46
N LEU A 30 -4.21 8.45 2.47
CA LEU A 30 -4.29 7.68 3.68
C LEU A 30 -2.90 7.39 4.22
N PHE A 31 -2.03 6.86 3.38
CA PHE A 31 -0.69 6.50 3.83
C PHE A 31 0.19 7.74 4.05
N GLY A 32 -0.15 8.83 3.41
CA GLY A 32 0.58 10.09 3.62
C GLY A 32 0.47 10.63 5.02
N GLN A 33 -0.48 10.14 5.80
CA GLN A 33 -0.60 10.56 7.19
C GLN A 33 0.52 10.01 8.05
N VAL A 34 1.16 8.94 7.61
CA VAL A 34 2.24 8.34 8.36
C VAL A 34 3.59 8.90 7.95
N GLY A 35 3.77 9.17 6.67
CA GLY A 35 5.06 9.66 6.19
C GLY A 35 5.03 9.90 4.71
N GLY A 36 6.17 9.98 4.10
CA GLY A 36 6.27 10.28 2.68
C GLY A 36 5.91 9.10 1.82
N VAL A 37 4.99 9.29 0.90
CA VAL A 37 4.58 8.25 -0.03
C VAL A 37 5.26 8.50 -1.36
N ILE A 38 6.05 7.55 -1.83
CA ILE A 38 6.70 7.67 -3.12
C ILE A 38 5.71 7.33 -4.22
N SER A 39 4.94 6.28 -4.03
CA SER A 39 3.92 5.93 -5.01
C SER A 39 2.79 5.18 -4.34
N ALA A 40 1.61 5.29 -4.89
CA ALA A 40 0.44 4.56 -4.42
C ALA A 40 -0.38 4.20 -5.64
N ARG A 41 -0.74 2.93 -5.74
CA ARG A 41 -1.43 2.48 -6.91
C ARG A 41 -2.44 1.40 -6.59
N VAL A 42 -3.67 1.60 -7.00
CA VAL A 42 -4.71 0.59 -6.89
C VAL A 42 -4.66 -0.23 -8.17
N ILE A 43 -4.64 -1.54 -8.05
CA ILE A 43 -4.54 -2.41 -9.21
C ILE A 43 -5.92 -2.57 -9.82
N THR A 44 -6.00 -2.40 -11.12
CA THR A 44 -7.28 -2.49 -11.82
C THR A 44 -7.26 -3.61 -12.83
N ASP A 45 -8.46 -4.07 -13.15
CA ASP A 45 -8.62 -5.10 -14.16
C ASP A 45 -8.40 -4.46 -15.52
N ARG A 46 -7.55 -5.08 -16.35
CA ARG A 46 -7.24 -4.54 -17.62
C ARG A 46 -8.42 -4.42 -18.52
N GLU A 47 -9.32 -5.33 -18.48
CA GLU A 47 -10.45 -5.30 -19.38
C GLU A 47 -11.58 -4.40 -18.92
N SER A 48 -11.92 -4.45 -17.67
CA SER A 48 -13.05 -3.69 -17.20
C SER A 48 -12.66 -2.33 -16.62
N GLY A 49 -11.40 -2.15 -16.28
CA GLY A 49 -10.96 -0.93 -15.64
C GLY A 49 -11.35 -0.82 -14.19
N ARG A 50 -11.94 -1.86 -13.63
CA ARG A 50 -12.40 -1.79 -12.25
C ARG A 50 -11.31 -2.21 -11.29
N SER A 51 -11.37 -1.68 -10.07
CA SER A 51 -10.43 -2.05 -9.03
C SER A 51 -10.52 -3.53 -8.74
N ARG A 52 -9.37 -4.15 -8.53
CA ARG A 52 -9.34 -5.55 -8.14
C ARG A 52 -9.41 -5.68 -6.62
N GLY A 53 -9.55 -4.59 -5.90
CA GLY A 53 -9.69 -4.63 -4.46
C GLY A 53 -8.39 -4.65 -3.71
N PHE A 54 -7.28 -4.37 -4.37
CA PHE A 54 -6.00 -4.30 -3.68
C PHE A 54 -5.07 -3.35 -4.41
N GLY A 55 -4.01 -2.95 -3.74
CA GLY A 55 -3.05 -2.06 -4.33
C GLY A 55 -1.73 -2.14 -3.60
N PHE A 56 -0.81 -1.27 -3.99
CA PHE A 56 0.52 -1.22 -3.41
C PHE A 56 0.91 0.21 -3.12
N VAL A 57 1.65 0.39 -2.03
CA VAL A 57 2.15 1.70 -1.64
C VAL A 57 3.63 1.58 -1.39
N GLU A 58 4.40 2.54 -1.87
CA GLU A 58 5.81 2.58 -1.60
C GLU A 58 6.09 3.79 -0.74
N MET A 59 6.70 3.59 0.41
CA MET A 59 7.00 4.67 1.34
C MET A 59 8.46 5.07 1.22
N GLY A 60 8.77 6.24 1.76
CA GLY A 60 10.11 6.79 1.63
C GLY A 60 11.16 6.16 2.51
N SER A 61 10.75 5.43 3.54
CA SER A 61 11.73 4.77 4.39
C SER A 61 11.13 3.51 4.98
N ASN A 62 12.00 2.63 5.45
CA ASN A 62 11.55 1.39 6.05
C ASN A 62 10.78 1.65 7.33
N GLU A 63 11.17 2.67 8.07
CA GLU A 63 10.49 2.96 9.32
C GLU A 63 9.08 3.43 9.08
N GLU A 64 8.90 4.28 8.09
CA GLU A 64 7.57 4.76 7.77
C GLU A 64 6.71 3.62 7.25
N ALA A 65 7.30 2.74 6.45
CA ALA A 65 6.54 1.61 5.94
C ALA A 65 6.09 0.68 7.06
N ALA A 66 6.97 0.42 8.01
CA ALA A 66 6.62 -0.45 9.12
C ALA A 66 5.51 0.16 9.96
N GLU A 67 5.60 1.46 10.19
CA GLU A 67 4.58 2.12 10.97
C GLU A 67 3.24 2.12 10.24
N ALA A 68 3.25 2.30 8.93
CA ALA A 68 2.03 2.29 8.16
C ALA A 68 1.37 0.93 8.21
N ILE A 69 2.15 -0.14 8.15
CA ILE A 69 1.60 -1.47 8.24
C ILE A 69 0.91 -1.66 9.58
N GLN A 70 1.57 -1.29 10.66
CA GLN A 70 0.98 -1.45 11.95
C GLN A 70 -0.27 -0.61 12.13
N ARG A 71 -0.25 0.60 11.60
CA ARG A 71 -1.34 1.51 11.79
C ARG A 71 -2.57 1.16 10.97
N PHE A 72 -2.36 0.70 9.77
CA PHE A 72 -3.48 0.51 8.86
C PHE A 72 -3.94 -0.92 8.66
N HIS A 73 -3.22 -1.90 9.20
CA HIS A 73 -3.71 -3.26 9.11
C HIS A 73 -4.97 -3.35 9.97
N GLY A 74 -6.07 -3.73 9.38
CA GLY A 74 -7.35 -3.77 10.09
C GLY A 74 -8.08 -2.46 10.12
N TYR A 75 -7.51 -1.41 9.52
CA TYR A 75 -8.14 -0.10 9.52
C TYR A 75 -9.42 -0.16 8.69
N SER A 76 -10.48 0.43 9.20
CA SER A 76 -11.75 0.41 8.49
C SER A 76 -11.83 1.57 7.53
N LEU A 77 -11.91 1.28 6.25
CA LEU A 77 -12.01 2.29 5.22
C LEU A 77 -13.33 2.05 4.50
N ASN A 78 -14.26 2.97 4.67
CA ASN A 78 -15.58 2.87 4.04
C ASN A 78 -16.24 1.52 4.29
N GLY A 79 -16.12 1.05 5.53
CA GLY A 79 -16.79 -0.19 5.92
C GLY A 79 -16.01 -1.46 5.68
N ARG A 80 -14.81 -1.38 5.12
CA ARG A 80 -14.02 -2.58 4.90
C ARG A 80 -12.72 -2.50 5.69
N ASN A 81 -12.36 -3.59 6.34
CA ASN A 81 -11.13 -3.62 7.11
C ASN A 81 -9.97 -3.98 6.20
N LEU A 82 -9.00 -3.11 6.10
CA LEU A 82 -7.89 -3.32 5.17
C LEU A 82 -6.95 -4.40 5.66
N THR A 83 -6.37 -5.13 4.72
CA THR A 83 -5.30 -6.07 4.99
C THR A 83 -4.02 -5.41 4.52
N VAL A 84 -3.13 -5.09 5.45
CA VAL A 84 -1.92 -4.34 5.11
C VAL A 84 -0.70 -5.14 5.55
N ASN A 85 0.14 -5.49 4.59
CA ASN A 85 1.31 -6.31 4.87
C ASN A 85 2.48 -5.86 4.04
N GLU A 86 3.64 -6.31 4.40
CA GLU A 86 4.81 -6.06 3.62
C GLU A 86 4.72 -6.78 2.29
N ALA A 87 4.99 -6.09 1.20
CA ALA A 87 4.96 -6.70 -0.11
C ALA A 87 6.38 -7.10 -0.47
N LYS A 88 6.62 -8.39 -0.54
CA LYS A 88 7.95 -8.87 -0.82
C LYS A 88 8.26 -8.81 -2.29
N PRO A 89 9.50 -8.52 -2.64
CA PRO A 89 9.86 -8.48 -4.04
C PRO A 89 9.73 -9.85 -4.68
N ARG A 90 9.38 -9.86 -5.93
CA ARG A 90 9.29 -11.10 -6.60
C ARG A 90 10.61 -11.48 -7.07
N ARG A 91 10.88 -12.69 -7.24
CA ARG A 91 12.17 -13.06 -7.66
C ARG A 91 12.17 -13.88 -8.76
#